data_933458c31609fd7a2551187ffffa59f1
#
_entry.id   933458c31609fd7a2551187ffffa59f1
#
_cell.length_a   1.000
_cell.length_b   1.000
_cell.length_c   1.000
_cell.angle_alpha   90.00
_cell.angle_beta   90.00
_cell.angle_gamma   90.00
#
_symmetry.space_group_name_H-M   'P 1'
#
loop_
_entity.id
_entity.type
_entity.pdbx_description
1 polymer ?
#
loop_
_entity_poly.entity_id
_entity_poly.type
_entity_poly.pdbx_seq_one_letter_code
_entity_poly.pdbx_strand_id
1 'polypeptide(L)'
;MRHLLILISLLSTLSFIGCRDESDATYLIDRAESLLKSDPDSSLILLDSIAVPDNLSDKLLARWCMLSGKVADTLYTDLPYVQQLRRAQAYYESHGTGQEQARIGLYLGRSYVEDKDNELAMKAYLQALDIALRCQD
;
A
#
# COMPACT_ATOMS: atom_id res chain seq x y z
N MET A 1 10.59 -13.19 42.53
CA MET A 1 9.84 -11.96 42.35
C MET A 1 10.63 -10.87 41.62
N ARG A 2 11.88 -10.61 41.99
CA ARG A 2 12.70 -9.53 41.35
C ARG A 2 12.97 -9.76 39.85
N HIS A 3 13.19 -11.00 39.42
CA HIS A 3 13.39 -11.35 38.02
C HIS A 3 12.08 -11.31 37.20
N LEU A 4 10.94 -11.61 37.83
CA LEU A 4 9.63 -11.53 37.19
C LEU A 4 9.23 -10.08 36.90
N LEU A 5 9.53 -9.14 37.77
CA LEU A 5 9.31 -7.70 37.61
C LEU A 5 10.18 -7.11 36.48
N ILE A 6 11.44 -7.57 36.36
CA ILE A 6 12.35 -7.17 35.28
C ILE A 6 11.84 -7.69 33.90
N LEU A 7 11.33 -8.92 33.88
CA LEU A 7 10.75 -9.51 32.63
C LEU A 7 9.49 -8.77 32.17
N ILE A 8 8.63 -8.38 33.12
CA ILE A 8 7.41 -7.61 32.80
C ILE A 8 7.79 -6.19 32.34
N SER A 9 8.80 -5.57 32.93
CA SER A 9 9.29 -4.25 32.51
C SER A 9 9.92 -4.29 31.10
N LEU A 10 10.62 -5.37 30.76
CA LEU A 10 11.22 -5.53 29.42
C LEU A 10 10.17 -5.78 28.35
N LEU A 11 9.08 -6.49 28.70
CA LEU A 11 7.99 -6.78 27.76
C LEU A 11 7.15 -5.52 27.42
N SER A 12 7.02 -4.59 28.37
CA SER A 12 6.26 -3.35 28.18
C SER A 12 6.98 -2.33 27.29
N THR A 13 8.31 -2.35 27.21
CA THR A 13 9.07 -1.42 26.36
C THR A 13 9.05 -1.79 24.88
N LEU A 14 8.84 -3.06 24.53
CA LEU A 14 8.75 -3.51 23.13
C LEU A 14 7.44 -3.07 22.43
N SER A 15 6.39 -2.80 23.20
CA SER A 15 5.09 -2.40 22.63
C SER A 15 5.02 -0.94 22.16
N PHE A 16 5.95 -0.08 22.61
CA PHE A 16 5.95 1.34 22.24
C PHE A 16 6.68 1.66 20.93
N ILE A 17 7.55 0.77 20.44
CA ILE A 17 8.34 1.02 19.24
C ILE A 17 7.45 0.89 18.00
N GLY A 18 6.57 -0.12 17.93
CA GLY A 18 5.68 -0.34 16.80
C GLY A 18 4.63 0.76 16.57
N CYS A 19 4.12 1.38 17.64
CA CYS A 19 3.12 2.46 17.52
C CYS A 19 3.70 3.77 16.98
N ARG A 20 4.97 4.04 17.17
CA ARG A 20 5.61 5.27 16.72
C ARG A 20 5.87 5.23 15.22
N ASP A 21 6.37 4.12 14.72
CA ASP A 21 6.65 3.92 13.29
C ASP A 21 5.35 3.97 12.45
N GLU A 22 4.25 3.44 12.96
CA GLU A 22 2.96 3.46 12.26
C GLU A 22 2.31 4.86 12.26
N SER A 23 2.49 5.64 13.34
CA SER A 23 2.05 7.03 13.42
C SER A 23 2.80 7.92 12.41
N ASP A 24 4.12 7.74 12.32
CA ASP A 24 4.96 8.48 11.41
C ASP A 24 4.62 8.12 9.95
N ALA A 25 4.42 6.83 9.65
CA ALA A 25 3.98 6.36 8.34
C ALA A 25 2.59 6.91 7.95
N THR A 26 1.65 6.96 8.89
CA THR A 26 0.32 7.56 8.66
C THR A 26 0.44 9.03 8.28
N TYR A 27 1.24 9.79 8.99
CA TYR A 27 1.49 11.21 8.67
C TYR A 27 2.09 11.39 7.27
N LEU A 28 3.09 10.57 6.91
CA LEU A 28 3.73 10.63 5.58
C LEU A 28 2.74 10.30 4.47
N ILE A 29 1.91 9.27 4.65
CA ILE A 29 0.88 8.87 3.69
C ILE A 29 -0.19 9.96 3.54
N ASP A 30 -0.70 10.52 4.64
CA ASP A 30 -1.69 11.59 4.61
C ASP A 30 -1.13 12.84 3.90
N ARG A 31 0.13 13.17 4.16
CA ARG A 31 0.79 14.30 3.51
C ARG A 31 1.03 14.04 2.02
N ALA A 32 1.48 12.85 1.66
CA ALA A 32 1.66 12.44 0.25
C ALA A 32 0.33 12.53 -0.51
N GLU A 33 -0.76 12.04 0.08
CA GLU A 33 -2.09 12.12 -0.52
C GLU A 33 -2.53 13.56 -0.77
N SER A 34 -2.28 14.45 0.18
CA SER A 34 -2.61 15.88 0.05
C SER A 34 -1.86 16.58 -1.09
N LEU A 35 -0.66 16.12 -1.42
CA LEU A 35 0.22 16.70 -2.46
C LEU A 35 0.03 16.05 -3.84
N LEU A 36 -0.60 14.89 -3.91
CA LEU A 36 -0.68 14.07 -5.12
C LEU A 36 -1.08 14.84 -6.40
N LYS A 37 -2.00 15.79 -6.29
CA LYS A 37 -2.50 16.56 -7.44
C LYS A 37 -1.70 17.82 -7.74
N SER A 38 -1.16 18.47 -6.72
CA SER A 38 -0.48 19.76 -6.84
C SER A 38 1.03 19.63 -7.00
N ASP A 39 1.61 18.61 -6.40
CA ASP A 39 3.05 18.37 -6.40
C ASP A 39 3.33 16.86 -6.27
N PRO A 40 3.17 16.10 -7.36
CA PRO A 40 3.37 14.66 -7.36
C PRO A 40 4.82 14.25 -7.06
N ASP A 41 5.81 15.07 -7.37
CA ASP A 41 7.22 14.81 -7.04
C ASP A 41 7.43 14.80 -5.52
N SER A 42 6.91 15.79 -4.82
CA SER A 42 6.94 15.81 -3.35
C SER A 42 6.14 14.67 -2.74
N SER A 43 5.01 14.28 -3.35
CA SER A 43 4.25 13.09 -2.94
C SER A 43 5.11 11.82 -3.04
N LEU A 44 5.83 11.62 -4.15
CA LEU A 44 6.76 10.50 -4.33
C LEU A 44 7.84 10.46 -3.24
N ILE A 45 8.50 11.58 -2.98
CA ILE A 45 9.55 11.69 -1.96
C ILE A 45 9.02 11.24 -0.57
N LEU A 46 7.80 11.63 -0.22
CA LEU A 46 7.19 11.24 1.06
C LEU A 46 6.90 9.74 1.10
N LEU A 47 6.38 9.15 0.03
CA LEU A 47 6.11 7.71 -0.05
C LEU A 47 7.42 6.89 0.00
N ASP A 48 8.47 7.35 -0.67
CA ASP A 48 9.79 6.69 -0.71
C ASP A 48 10.53 6.83 0.64
N SER A 49 10.17 7.81 1.48
CA SER A 49 10.73 7.94 2.82
C SER A 49 10.29 6.85 3.79
N ILE A 50 9.26 6.07 3.44
CA ILE A 50 8.85 4.86 4.17
C ILE A 50 9.80 3.72 3.77
N ALA A 51 10.86 3.52 4.57
CA ALA A 51 11.97 2.64 4.22
C ALA A 51 11.57 1.16 4.03
N VAL A 52 10.60 0.66 4.79
CA VAL A 52 10.16 -0.74 4.74
C VAL A 52 8.63 -0.81 4.73
N PRO A 53 7.99 -0.59 3.56
CA PRO A 53 6.52 -0.62 3.45
C PRO A 53 5.90 -1.95 3.88
N ASP A 54 6.63 -3.07 3.74
CA ASP A 54 6.16 -4.40 4.12
C ASP A 54 5.86 -4.54 5.63
N ASN A 55 6.44 -3.69 6.47
CA ASN A 55 6.19 -3.66 7.92
C ASN A 55 4.92 -2.88 8.30
N LEU A 56 4.30 -2.19 7.35
CA LEU A 56 3.05 -1.48 7.59
C LEU A 56 1.90 -2.47 7.85
N SER A 57 0.90 -2.04 8.63
CA SER A 57 -0.40 -2.73 8.69
C SER A 57 -1.02 -2.83 7.30
N ASP A 58 -1.87 -3.83 7.08
CA ASP A 58 -2.51 -4.03 5.76
C ASP A 58 -3.26 -2.80 5.28
N LYS A 59 -3.88 -2.05 6.18
CA LYS A 59 -4.55 -0.78 5.86
C LYS A 59 -3.58 0.28 5.33
N LEU A 60 -2.46 0.49 6.01
CA LEU A 60 -1.48 1.51 5.61
C LEU A 60 -0.71 1.09 4.37
N LEU A 61 -0.37 -0.20 4.26
CA LEU A 61 0.25 -0.73 3.05
C LEU A 61 -0.67 -0.59 1.84
N ALA A 62 -1.97 -0.87 1.99
CA ALA A 62 -2.93 -0.71 0.91
C ALA A 62 -3.04 0.76 0.44
N ARG A 63 -3.07 1.72 1.38
CA ARG A 63 -3.05 3.16 1.05
C ARG A 63 -1.74 3.56 0.36
N TRP A 64 -0.62 3.10 0.89
CA TRP A 64 0.69 3.35 0.29
C TRP A 64 0.77 2.81 -1.14
N CYS A 65 0.35 1.58 -1.39
CA CYS A 65 0.29 0.99 -2.73
C CYS A 65 -0.62 1.78 -3.69
N MET A 66 -1.78 2.21 -3.23
CA MET A 66 -2.72 2.99 -4.02
C MET A 66 -2.13 4.34 -4.42
N LEU A 67 -1.49 5.05 -3.49
CA LEU A 67 -0.87 6.34 -3.75
C LEU A 67 0.36 6.21 -4.65
N SER A 68 1.22 5.21 -4.40
CA SER A 68 2.38 4.93 -5.24
C SER A 68 1.96 4.61 -6.68
N GLY A 69 0.90 3.85 -6.88
CA GLY A 69 0.33 3.61 -8.21
C GLY A 69 -0.17 4.89 -8.88
N LYS A 70 -0.86 5.77 -8.15
CA LYS A 70 -1.33 7.07 -8.69
C LYS A 70 -0.17 8.01 -9.03
N VAL A 71 0.89 8.01 -8.24
CA VAL A 71 2.12 8.74 -8.55
C VAL A 71 2.79 8.17 -9.80
N ALA A 72 2.88 6.84 -9.90
CA ALA A 72 3.43 6.16 -11.07
C ALA A 72 2.66 6.46 -12.36
N ASP A 73 1.34 6.65 -12.29
CA ASP A 73 0.52 7.10 -13.43
C ASP A 73 0.90 8.52 -13.91
N THR A 74 1.37 9.37 -13.01
CA THR A 74 1.70 10.77 -13.31
C THR A 74 3.16 10.95 -13.70
N LEU A 75 4.08 10.32 -12.97
CA LEU A 75 5.52 10.52 -13.10
C LEU A 75 6.23 9.40 -13.88
N TYR A 76 5.49 8.35 -14.26
CA TYR A 76 6.04 7.16 -14.95
C TYR A 76 7.16 6.47 -14.14
N THR A 77 6.99 6.42 -12.82
CA THR A 77 7.89 5.74 -11.89
C THR A 77 7.49 4.26 -11.71
N ASP A 78 8.34 3.51 -11.00
CA ASP A 78 8.09 2.10 -10.70
C ASP A 78 6.88 1.91 -9.81
N LEU A 79 6.21 0.77 -9.98
CA LEU A 79 5.09 0.36 -9.14
C LEU A 79 5.58 -0.38 -7.90
N PRO A 80 4.76 -0.46 -6.83
CA PRO A 80 4.99 -1.40 -5.74
C PRO A 80 5.13 -2.83 -6.26
N TYR A 81 5.88 -3.66 -5.53
CA TYR A 81 6.08 -5.06 -5.89
C TYR A 81 4.78 -5.87 -5.85
N VAL A 82 4.72 -6.92 -6.66
CA VAL A 82 3.56 -7.83 -6.74
C VAL A 82 3.06 -8.28 -5.36
N GLN A 83 3.97 -8.65 -4.45
CA GLN A 83 3.57 -9.12 -3.11
C GLN A 83 2.87 -8.03 -2.30
N GLN A 84 3.34 -6.79 -2.37
CA GLN A 84 2.72 -5.64 -1.71
C GLN A 84 1.35 -5.34 -2.29
N LEU A 85 1.24 -5.33 -3.62
CA LEU A 85 -0.02 -5.10 -4.33
C LEU A 85 -1.04 -6.21 -4.09
N ARG A 86 -0.62 -7.46 -3.94
CA ARG A 86 -1.51 -8.57 -3.54
C ARG A 86 -2.08 -8.39 -2.13
N ARG A 87 -1.27 -7.95 -1.17
CA ARG A 87 -1.76 -7.60 0.17
C ARG A 87 -2.73 -6.43 0.12
N ALA A 88 -2.42 -5.41 -0.66
CA ALA A 88 -3.30 -4.26 -0.87
C ALA A 88 -4.63 -4.68 -1.52
N GLN A 89 -4.60 -5.55 -2.53
CA GLN A 89 -5.80 -6.09 -3.17
C GLN A 89 -6.68 -6.81 -2.14
N ALA A 90 -6.12 -7.71 -1.34
CA ALA A 90 -6.87 -8.44 -0.31
C ALA A 90 -7.53 -7.49 0.71
N TYR A 91 -6.84 -6.41 1.08
CA TYR A 91 -7.42 -5.39 1.95
C TYR A 91 -8.62 -4.68 1.29
N TYR A 92 -8.48 -4.22 0.05
CA TYR A 92 -9.55 -3.51 -0.65
C TYR A 92 -10.73 -4.42 -1.04
N GLU A 93 -10.53 -5.71 -1.24
CA GLU A 93 -11.63 -6.67 -1.42
C GLU A 93 -12.62 -6.69 -0.25
N SER A 94 -12.12 -6.45 0.96
CA SER A 94 -12.93 -6.46 2.19
C SER A 94 -13.36 -5.06 2.66
N HIS A 95 -12.62 -4.00 2.32
CA HIS A 95 -12.76 -2.67 2.91
C HIS A 95 -12.90 -1.56 1.88
N GLY A 96 -12.65 -1.81 0.61
CA GLY A 96 -12.61 -0.81 -0.44
C GLY A 96 -13.90 -0.72 -1.24
N THR A 97 -14.04 0.41 -1.95
CA THR A 97 -15.03 0.59 -3.00
C THR A 97 -14.67 -0.23 -4.24
N GLY A 98 -15.63 -0.51 -5.11
CA GLY A 98 -15.35 -1.20 -6.37
C GLY A 98 -14.35 -0.44 -7.26
N GLN A 99 -14.35 0.89 -7.22
CA GLN A 99 -13.35 1.69 -7.94
C GLN A 99 -11.93 1.49 -7.41
N GLU A 100 -11.77 1.41 -6.09
CA GLU A 100 -10.48 1.13 -5.46
C GLU A 100 -10.02 -0.30 -5.76
N GLN A 101 -10.91 -1.28 -5.70
CA GLN A 101 -10.63 -2.67 -6.07
C GLN A 101 -10.17 -2.80 -7.53
N ALA A 102 -10.88 -2.16 -8.46
CA ALA A 102 -10.51 -2.15 -9.87
C ALA A 102 -9.15 -1.49 -10.10
N ARG A 103 -8.88 -0.37 -9.44
CA ARG A 103 -7.62 0.38 -9.58
C ARG A 103 -6.44 -0.40 -9.03
N ILE A 104 -6.53 -0.99 -7.85
CA ILE A 104 -5.44 -1.79 -7.30
C ILE A 104 -5.19 -3.04 -8.13
N GLY A 105 -6.24 -3.65 -8.70
CA GLY A 105 -6.12 -4.76 -9.64
C GLY A 105 -5.39 -4.38 -10.93
N LEU A 106 -5.61 -3.16 -11.44
CA LEU A 106 -4.87 -2.61 -12.58
C LEU A 106 -3.38 -2.46 -12.26
N TYR A 107 -3.03 -1.91 -11.10
CA TYR A 107 -1.63 -1.77 -10.68
C TYR A 107 -0.96 -3.13 -10.50
N LEU A 108 -1.67 -4.10 -9.92
CA LEU A 108 -1.17 -5.47 -9.80
C LEU A 108 -0.90 -6.10 -11.17
N GLY A 109 -1.80 -5.92 -12.14
CA GLY A 109 -1.59 -6.40 -13.50
C GLY A 109 -0.35 -5.78 -14.15
N ARG A 110 -0.13 -4.48 -13.97
CA ARG A 110 1.07 -3.79 -14.48
C ARG A 110 2.35 -4.29 -13.80
N SER A 111 2.35 -4.50 -12.51
CA SER A 111 3.51 -5.05 -11.78
C SER A 111 3.83 -6.48 -12.22
N TYR A 112 2.82 -7.31 -12.54
CA TYR A 112 3.06 -8.62 -13.17
C TYR A 112 3.69 -8.51 -14.56
N VAL A 113 3.34 -7.49 -15.36
CA VAL A 113 4.02 -7.25 -16.65
C VAL A 113 5.49 -6.90 -16.45
N GLU A 114 5.81 -6.07 -15.45
CA GLU A 114 7.20 -5.74 -15.09
C GLU A 114 7.99 -6.99 -14.67
N ASP A 115 7.36 -7.91 -13.95
CA ASP A 115 7.92 -9.22 -13.58
C ASP A 115 7.91 -10.24 -14.73
N LYS A 116 7.42 -9.86 -15.93
CA LYS A 116 7.28 -10.71 -17.13
C LYS A 116 6.33 -11.90 -16.94
N ASP A 117 5.44 -11.84 -15.97
CA ASP A 117 4.36 -12.81 -15.77
C ASP A 117 3.08 -12.36 -16.49
N ASN A 118 3.08 -12.56 -17.81
CA ASN A 118 1.97 -12.10 -18.65
C ASN A 118 0.65 -12.86 -18.40
N GLU A 119 0.71 -14.08 -17.90
CA GLU A 119 -0.50 -14.87 -17.58
C GLU A 119 -1.21 -14.27 -16.37
N LEU A 120 -0.50 -14.04 -15.28
CA LEU A 120 -1.06 -13.41 -14.09
C LEU A 120 -1.44 -11.94 -14.34
N ALA A 121 -0.70 -11.23 -15.18
CA ALA A 121 -1.06 -9.88 -15.61
C ALA A 121 -2.41 -9.85 -16.32
N MET A 122 -2.63 -10.74 -17.29
CA MET A 122 -3.91 -10.83 -18.02
C MET A 122 -5.05 -11.16 -17.06
N LYS A 123 -4.86 -12.11 -16.15
CA LYS A 123 -5.86 -12.47 -15.15
C LYS A 123 -6.23 -11.28 -14.26
N ALA A 124 -5.23 -10.53 -13.76
CA ALA A 124 -5.46 -9.36 -12.94
C ALA A 124 -6.22 -8.26 -13.70
N TYR A 125 -5.87 -8.00 -14.97
CA TYR A 125 -6.57 -7.03 -15.80
C TYR A 125 -8.03 -7.41 -16.06
N LEU A 126 -8.31 -8.68 -16.36
CA LEU A 126 -9.69 -9.14 -16.58
C LEU A 126 -10.54 -9.03 -15.33
N GLN A 127 -9.98 -9.33 -14.16
CA GLN A 127 -10.67 -9.15 -12.87
C GLN A 127 -10.95 -7.67 -12.59
N ALA A 128 -9.96 -6.80 -12.80
CA ALA A 128 -10.12 -5.36 -12.61
C ALA A 128 -11.18 -4.78 -13.55
N LEU A 129 -11.19 -5.22 -14.82
CA LEU A 129 -12.20 -4.81 -15.81
C LEU A 129 -13.60 -5.23 -15.39
N ASP A 130 -13.79 -6.50 -14.97
CA ASP A 130 -15.08 -7.00 -14.51
C ASP A 130 -15.62 -6.21 -13.30
N ILE A 131 -14.75 -5.89 -12.33
CA ILE A 131 -15.12 -5.05 -11.19
C ILE A 131 -15.52 -3.64 -11.67
N ALA A 132 -14.73 -3.03 -12.54
CA ALA A 132 -14.98 -1.68 -13.05
C ALA A 132 -16.33 -1.61 -13.80
N LEU A 133 -16.65 -2.61 -14.61
CA LEU A 133 -17.93 -2.68 -15.35
C LEU A 133 -19.12 -2.79 -14.40
N ARG A 134 -19.01 -3.60 -13.35
CA ARG A 134 -20.08 -3.74 -12.34
C ARG A 134 -20.29 -2.50 -11.48
N CYS A 135 -19.33 -1.60 -11.41
CA CYS A 135 -19.45 -0.34 -10.65
C CYS A 135 -20.02 0.82 -11.45
N GLN A 136 -20.29 0.64 -12.75
CA GLN A 136 -20.89 1.66 -13.60
C GLN A 136 -22.43 1.60 -13.64
N ASP A 137 -23.01 0.52 -13.14
CA ASP A 137 -24.45 0.30 -12.99
C ASP A 137 -24.95 0.75 -11.61
#